data_9313769a1f133c483aa192dc0210821c
#
_entry.id   9313769a1f133c483aa192dc0210821c
#
_cell.length_a   1.000
_cell.length_b   1.000
_cell.length_c   1.000
_cell.angle_alpha   90.00
_cell.angle_beta   90.00
_cell.angle_gamma   90.00
#
_symmetry.space_group_name_H-M   'P 1'
#
loop_
_entity.id
_entity.type
_entity.pdbx_description
1 polymer ?
#
loop_
_entity_poly.entity_id
_entity_poly.type
_entity_poly.pdbx_seq_one_letter_code
_entity_poly.pdbx_strand_id
1 'polypeptide(L)'
;MVACLLLLFAEITAHRPSTPHVFVAACLVLAFGVLVGVEAFTQNADIARLNTVFKFWLQVWHLFAIAGAFAASWLFGPLLASKRGDVSAEVDTTESTAHRRAGLTTRVLAGGLVLLLMASMVYPVLSVSPRQANRIDTALGPSLDGDLWLEPGRYSFGIRDVDGNDFVIDPGQDRAIIDWLQTNVNGRPTIVEAVGGSEYQWWGRMSIHAGLPTVLGWRWHQSQQRSLFDFEVNDRKREVAEFYTTESPDVIDSFLRAFDVSYVIIGSLERAVANPRTLVLFSENPSLRLAFGDEQLGIYAVDKAALAVAPRAGLAADSGG
;
A
#
# COMPACT_ATOMS: atom_id res chain seq x y z
N MET A 1 -16.40 -11.78 25.98
CA MET A 1 -16.21 -10.34 25.71
C MET A 1 -16.86 -9.47 26.79
N VAL A 2 -18.20 -9.43 26.94
CA VAL A 2 -18.88 -8.62 27.96
C VAL A 2 -18.38 -8.91 29.38
N ALA A 3 -18.22 -10.18 29.73
CA ALA A 3 -17.68 -10.58 31.03
C ALA A 3 -16.27 -10.02 31.32
N CYS A 4 -15.38 -10.01 30.31
CA CYS A 4 -14.03 -9.43 30.45
C CYS A 4 -14.07 -7.92 30.66
N LEU A 5 -14.97 -7.22 29.97
CA LEU A 5 -15.16 -5.78 30.14
C LEU A 5 -15.76 -5.46 31.52
N LEU A 6 -16.72 -6.25 32.01
CA LEU A 6 -17.30 -6.09 33.33
C LEU A 6 -16.29 -6.36 34.45
N LEU A 7 -15.45 -7.39 34.31
CA LEU A 7 -14.37 -7.67 35.26
C LEU A 7 -13.33 -6.55 35.27
N LEU A 8 -12.95 -6.04 34.09
CA LEU A 8 -12.03 -4.92 33.97
C LEU A 8 -12.60 -3.65 34.63
N PHE A 9 -13.90 -3.37 34.38
CA PHE A 9 -14.58 -2.24 34.99
C PHE A 9 -14.70 -2.37 36.53
N ALA A 10 -15.01 -3.56 37.00
CA ALA A 10 -15.06 -3.85 38.44
C ALA A 10 -13.68 -3.67 39.11
N GLU A 11 -12.60 -4.13 38.47
CA GLU A 11 -11.23 -3.96 38.97
C GLU A 11 -10.82 -2.49 38.99
N ILE A 12 -11.11 -1.73 37.94
CA ILE A 12 -10.85 -0.29 37.86
C ILE A 12 -11.59 0.51 38.94
N THR A 13 -12.84 0.10 39.27
CA THR A 13 -13.66 0.81 40.26
C THR A 13 -13.34 0.42 41.69
N ALA A 14 -12.88 -0.81 41.94
CA ALA A 14 -12.56 -1.34 43.26
C ALA A 14 -11.18 -0.88 43.78
N HIS A 15 -10.22 -0.71 42.89
CA HIS A 15 -8.86 -0.32 43.22
C HIS A 15 -8.52 0.98 42.50
N ARG A 16 -7.75 1.88 43.13
CA ARG A 16 -7.24 3.06 42.43
C ARG A 16 -6.13 2.62 41.45
N PRO A 17 -6.44 2.40 40.16
CA PRO A 17 -5.47 1.84 39.23
C PRO A 17 -4.39 2.88 38.94
N SER A 18 -3.16 2.39 38.76
CA SER A 18 -2.08 3.24 38.25
C SER A 18 -2.36 3.64 36.79
N THR A 19 -1.78 4.76 36.34
CA THR A 19 -1.91 5.28 34.97
C THR A 19 -1.69 4.21 33.88
N PRO A 20 -0.66 3.31 33.97
CA PRO A 20 -0.47 2.25 32.99
C PRO A 20 -1.66 1.27 32.89
N HIS A 21 -2.26 0.91 34.02
CA HIS A 21 -3.42 -0.01 34.02
C HIS A 21 -4.64 0.64 33.35
N VAL A 22 -4.88 1.92 33.62
CA VAL A 22 -5.96 2.69 32.96
C VAL A 22 -5.74 2.75 31.45
N PHE A 23 -4.51 3.03 31.02
CA PHE A 23 -4.17 3.07 29.59
C PHE A 23 -4.42 1.72 28.89
N VAL A 24 -3.94 0.63 29.48
CA VAL A 24 -4.15 -0.72 28.92
C VAL A 24 -5.64 -1.09 28.90
N ALA A 25 -6.37 -0.75 29.96
CA ALA A 25 -7.82 -0.93 30.00
C ALA A 25 -8.54 -0.17 28.87
N ALA A 26 -8.12 1.07 28.63
CA ALA A 26 -8.66 1.87 27.52
C ALA A 26 -8.34 1.22 26.15
N CYS A 27 -7.14 0.73 25.94
CA CYS A 27 -6.76 -0.03 24.74
C CYS A 27 -7.65 -1.24 24.52
N LEU A 28 -7.92 -2.02 25.57
CA LEU A 28 -8.79 -3.21 25.50
C LEU A 28 -10.26 -2.83 25.20
N VAL A 29 -10.78 -1.80 25.88
CA VAL A 29 -12.15 -1.30 25.62
C VAL A 29 -12.28 -0.84 24.17
N LEU A 30 -11.32 -0.07 23.67
CA LEU A 30 -11.30 0.40 22.29
C LEU A 30 -11.21 -0.78 21.31
N ALA A 31 -10.31 -1.75 21.56
CA ALA A 31 -10.17 -2.92 20.70
C ALA A 31 -11.47 -3.72 20.60
N PHE A 32 -12.13 -4.01 21.73
CA PHE A 32 -13.41 -4.71 21.74
C PHE A 32 -14.53 -3.85 21.14
N GLY A 33 -14.53 -2.54 21.36
CA GLY A 33 -15.49 -1.62 20.74
C GLY A 33 -15.38 -1.64 19.21
N VAL A 34 -14.16 -1.61 18.68
CA VAL A 34 -13.92 -1.71 17.23
C VAL A 34 -14.37 -3.07 16.69
N LEU A 35 -14.08 -4.20 17.38
CA LEU A 35 -14.55 -5.52 16.95
C LEU A 35 -16.07 -5.61 16.86
N VAL A 36 -16.80 -5.02 17.81
CA VAL A 36 -18.26 -4.95 17.77
C VAL A 36 -18.73 -4.00 16.68
N GLY A 37 -18.04 -2.86 16.53
CA GLY A 37 -18.38 -1.84 15.54
C GLY A 37 -18.32 -2.37 14.11
N VAL A 38 -17.31 -3.15 13.74
CA VAL A 38 -17.20 -3.74 12.40
C VAL A 38 -18.25 -4.80 12.09
N GLU A 39 -18.92 -5.33 13.11
CA GLU A 39 -20.08 -6.23 12.90
C GLU A 39 -21.36 -5.43 12.63
N ALA A 40 -21.47 -4.22 13.17
CA ALA A 40 -22.67 -3.38 13.04
C ALA A 40 -22.59 -2.41 11.85
N PHE A 41 -21.40 -1.98 11.48
CA PHE A 41 -21.17 -0.95 10.46
C PHE A 41 -20.24 -1.46 9.36
N THR A 42 -20.53 -1.05 8.13
CA THR A 42 -19.71 -1.34 6.95
C THR A 42 -19.35 -0.01 6.28
N GLN A 43 -18.11 0.12 5.84
CA GLN A 43 -17.68 1.30 5.08
C GLN A 43 -18.45 1.35 3.75
N ASN A 44 -18.87 2.54 3.34
CA ASN A 44 -19.54 2.72 2.05
C ASN A 44 -18.59 2.31 0.90
N ALA A 45 -19.14 1.69 -0.13
CA ALA A 45 -18.40 1.15 -1.28
C ALA A 45 -17.36 0.07 -0.91
N ASP A 46 -17.57 -0.67 0.19
CA ASP A 46 -16.72 -1.80 0.56
C ASP A 46 -17.05 -3.05 -0.27
N ILE A 47 -16.07 -3.92 -0.46
CA ILE A 47 -16.23 -5.22 -1.12
C ILE A 47 -16.74 -6.22 -0.07
N ALA A 48 -18.05 -6.34 0.03
CA ALA A 48 -18.69 -7.29 0.96
C ALA A 48 -18.09 -7.28 2.38
N ARG A 49 -17.82 -6.11 2.96
CA ARG A 49 -17.20 -5.88 4.28
C ARG A 49 -15.69 -6.22 4.37
N LEU A 50 -15.07 -6.67 3.28
CA LEU A 50 -13.69 -7.15 3.32
C LEU A 50 -12.71 -6.05 3.80
N ASN A 51 -12.79 -4.86 3.22
CA ASN A 51 -11.91 -3.74 3.59
C ASN A 51 -12.20 -3.22 5.00
N THR A 52 -13.49 -3.14 5.39
CA THR A 52 -13.88 -2.74 6.74
C THR A 52 -13.23 -3.66 7.77
N VAL A 53 -13.46 -4.97 7.64
CA VAL A 53 -12.90 -5.97 8.57
C VAL A 53 -11.38 -5.90 8.57
N PHE A 54 -10.74 -5.96 7.40
CA PHE A 54 -9.28 -6.00 7.29
C PHE A 54 -8.59 -4.78 7.91
N LYS A 55 -9.08 -3.57 7.60
CA LYS A 55 -8.45 -2.33 8.08
C LYS A 55 -8.65 -2.12 9.58
N PHE A 56 -9.84 -2.39 10.09
CA PHE A 56 -10.13 -2.18 11.51
C PHE A 56 -9.54 -3.29 12.38
N TRP A 57 -9.50 -4.53 11.91
CA TRP A 57 -8.84 -5.62 12.66
C TRP A 57 -7.34 -5.41 12.80
N LEU A 58 -6.69 -4.76 11.83
CA LEU A 58 -5.29 -4.38 11.96
C LEU A 58 -5.09 -3.44 13.15
N GLN A 59 -5.97 -2.45 13.36
CA GLN A 59 -5.90 -1.57 14.52
C GLN A 59 -6.15 -2.32 15.83
N VAL A 60 -7.13 -3.22 15.86
CA VAL A 60 -7.40 -4.09 16.99
C VAL A 60 -6.17 -4.92 17.36
N TRP A 61 -5.49 -5.43 16.36
CA TRP A 61 -4.27 -6.23 16.57
C TRP A 61 -3.15 -5.43 17.27
N HIS A 62 -2.93 -4.18 16.86
CA HIS A 62 -1.98 -3.30 17.54
C HIS A 62 -2.38 -3.03 19.00
N LEU A 63 -3.66 -2.76 19.26
CA LEU A 63 -4.15 -2.53 20.61
C LEU A 63 -3.98 -3.77 21.51
N PHE A 64 -4.29 -4.95 21.00
CA PHE A 64 -4.05 -6.20 21.71
C PHE A 64 -2.56 -6.51 21.92
N ALA A 65 -1.70 -6.16 20.95
CA ALA A 65 -0.25 -6.32 21.10
C ALA A 65 0.31 -5.47 22.25
N ILE A 66 -0.14 -4.21 22.37
CA ILE A 66 0.23 -3.32 23.48
C ILE A 66 -0.25 -3.88 24.81
N ALA A 67 -1.52 -4.28 24.91
CA ALA A 67 -2.09 -4.88 26.12
C ALA A 67 -1.39 -6.19 26.49
N GLY A 68 -1.08 -7.03 25.50
CA GLY A 68 -0.37 -8.29 25.67
C GLY A 68 1.07 -8.10 26.18
N ALA A 69 1.78 -7.11 25.62
CA ALA A 69 3.14 -6.78 26.05
C ALA A 69 3.16 -6.32 27.53
N PHE A 70 2.19 -5.47 27.91
CA PHE A 70 2.03 -5.04 29.30
C PHE A 70 1.74 -6.23 30.22
N ALA A 71 0.76 -7.09 29.85
CA ALA A 71 0.41 -8.26 30.63
C ALA A 71 1.59 -9.25 30.77
N ALA A 72 2.37 -9.45 29.72
CA ALA A 72 3.57 -10.25 29.73
C ALA A 72 4.64 -9.66 30.68
N SER A 73 4.88 -8.35 30.59
CA SER A 73 5.81 -7.65 31.48
C SER A 73 5.38 -7.78 32.94
N TRP A 74 4.10 -7.61 33.23
CA TRP A 74 3.54 -7.78 34.57
C TRP A 74 3.67 -9.23 35.09
N LEU A 75 3.44 -10.22 34.22
CA LEU A 75 3.49 -11.64 34.54
C LEU A 75 4.92 -12.14 34.71
N PHE A 76 5.85 -11.75 33.85
CA PHE A 76 7.24 -12.22 33.86
C PHE A 76 8.15 -11.40 34.74
N GLY A 77 7.86 -10.13 35.04
CA GLY A 77 8.67 -9.24 35.85
C GLY A 77 9.06 -9.84 37.19
N PRO A 78 8.14 -10.33 38.03
CA PRO A 78 8.45 -10.97 39.30
C PRO A 78 9.27 -12.24 39.16
N LEU A 79 9.08 -13.04 38.09
CA LEU A 79 9.83 -14.27 37.85
C LEU A 79 11.29 -14.00 37.46
N LEU A 80 11.52 -12.92 36.71
CA LEU A 80 12.86 -12.49 36.28
C LEU A 80 13.61 -11.81 37.42
N ALA A 81 12.94 -11.01 38.25
CA ALA A 81 13.52 -10.38 39.44
C ALA A 81 13.99 -11.41 40.47
N SER A 82 13.20 -12.47 40.66
CA SER A 82 13.55 -13.57 41.59
C SER A 82 14.83 -14.36 41.21
N LYS A 83 15.24 -14.30 39.91
CA LYS A 83 16.52 -14.92 39.46
C LYS A 83 17.72 -14.02 39.57
N ARG A 84 17.54 -12.72 39.74
CA ARG A 84 18.63 -11.74 39.90
C ARG A 84 18.97 -11.56 41.36
N GLY A 85 19.21 -12.56 42.12
CA GLY A 85 19.56 -12.55 43.57
C GLY A 85 20.13 -11.22 44.05
N ASP A 86 19.26 -10.26 44.36
CA ASP A 86 19.69 -9.06 45.07
C ASP A 86 19.96 -9.41 46.52
N VAL A 87 21.25 -9.53 46.81
CA VAL A 87 21.85 -9.57 48.13
C VAL A 87 21.78 -8.14 48.69
N SER A 88 20.62 -7.68 49.05
CA SER A 88 20.43 -6.58 50.00
C SER A 88 18.97 -6.10 49.99
N ALA A 89 18.12 -6.77 50.73
CA ALA A 89 16.92 -6.14 51.28
C ALA A 89 16.60 -6.81 52.60
N GLU A 90 16.72 -6.07 53.63
CA GLU A 90 16.34 -6.36 55.01
C GLU A 90 14.85 -6.74 55.06
N VAL A 91 14.60 -7.89 55.64
CA VAL A 91 13.33 -8.64 55.56
C VAL A 91 12.25 -7.94 56.36
N ASP A 92 11.23 -7.44 55.74
CA ASP A 92 9.90 -7.29 56.33
C ASP A 92 9.11 -8.58 56.14
N THR A 93 8.87 -9.30 57.22
CA THR A 93 8.38 -10.69 57.23
C THR A 93 6.89 -10.86 56.92
N THR A 94 6.15 -9.81 56.72
CA THR A 94 4.68 -9.85 56.50
C THR A 94 4.26 -9.92 55.02
N GLU A 95 5.07 -9.43 54.10
CA GLU A 95 4.81 -9.52 52.65
C GLU A 95 5.23 -10.86 52.03
N SER A 96 6.06 -11.63 52.70
CA SER A 96 6.69 -12.85 52.21
C SER A 96 5.70 -14.00 51.90
N THR A 97 4.54 -14.07 52.55
CA THR A 97 3.60 -15.18 52.39
C THR A 97 2.62 -14.99 51.21
N ALA A 98 2.28 -13.75 50.87
CA ALA A 98 1.47 -13.45 49.68
C ALA A 98 2.28 -13.67 48.40
N HIS A 99 3.57 -13.32 48.38
CA HIS A 99 4.49 -13.54 47.25
C HIS A 99 4.74 -15.04 46.96
N ARG A 100 4.77 -15.90 47.98
CA ARG A 100 4.97 -17.35 47.78
C ARG A 100 3.80 -18.07 47.16
N ARG A 101 2.54 -17.66 47.42
CA ARG A 101 1.33 -18.31 46.84
C ARG A 101 1.04 -17.85 45.40
N ALA A 102 1.44 -16.62 45.05
CA ALA A 102 1.39 -16.15 43.65
C ALA A 102 2.34 -16.95 42.72
N GLY A 103 3.37 -17.63 43.29
CA GLY A 103 4.42 -18.29 42.49
C GLY A 103 3.95 -19.43 41.58
N LEU A 104 3.00 -20.28 42.00
CA LEU A 104 2.58 -21.42 41.17
C LEU A 104 1.65 -20.98 40.06
N THR A 105 0.62 -20.22 40.39
CA THR A 105 -0.34 -19.68 39.36
C THR A 105 0.38 -18.83 38.32
N THR A 106 1.26 -17.93 38.75
CA THR A 106 2.10 -17.10 37.87
C THR A 106 3.00 -17.93 36.96
N ARG A 107 3.62 -18.98 37.47
CA ARG A 107 4.45 -19.90 36.66
C ARG A 107 3.64 -20.69 35.65
N VAL A 108 2.44 -21.16 36.02
CA VAL A 108 1.53 -21.89 35.13
C VAL A 108 1.07 -20.95 34.03
N LEU A 109 0.62 -19.72 34.33
CA LEU A 109 0.22 -18.73 33.36
C LEU A 109 1.37 -18.32 32.43
N ALA A 110 2.56 -18.10 32.98
CA ALA A 110 3.74 -17.80 32.20
C ALA A 110 4.14 -18.96 31.27
N GLY A 111 4.10 -20.20 31.77
CA GLY A 111 4.30 -21.39 30.94
C GLY A 111 3.27 -21.52 29.82
N GLY A 112 1.99 -21.30 30.13
CA GLY A 112 0.92 -21.25 29.14
C GLY A 112 1.14 -20.17 28.07
N LEU A 113 1.55 -18.97 28.47
CA LEU A 113 1.85 -17.88 27.52
C LEU A 113 3.03 -18.23 26.63
N VAL A 114 4.11 -18.81 27.18
CA VAL A 114 5.24 -19.29 26.37
C VAL A 114 4.80 -20.33 25.34
N LEU A 115 3.99 -21.31 25.76
CA LEU A 115 3.47 -22.32 24.85
C LEU A 115 2.61 -21.70 23.73
N LEU A 116 1.76 -20.73 24.06
CA LEU A 116 0.95 -20.02 23.07
C LEU A 116 1.82 -19.21 22.09
N LEU A 117 2.86 -18.54 22.59
CA LEU A 117 3.81 -17.83 21.73
C LEU A 117 4.60 -18.79 20.84
N MET A 118 5.04 -19.93 21.35
CA MET A 118 5.69 -20.96 20.52
C MET A 118 4.73 -21.52 19.47
N ALA A 119 3.49 -21.81 19.85
CA ALA A 119 2.46 -22.26 18.90
C ALA A 119 2.17 -21.20 17.82
N SER A 120 2.14 -19.92 18.18
CA SER A 120 1.95 -18.82 17.22
C SER A 120 3.11 -18.67 16.23
N MET A 121 4.33 -19.10 16.61
CA MET A 121 5.50 -19.07 15.73
C MET A 121 5.51 -20.19 14.67
N VAL A 122 4.70 -21.23 14.86
CA VAL A 122 4.62 -22.34 13.89
C VAL A 122 4.22 -21.83 12.51
N TYR A 123 3.19 -20.98 12.43
CA TYR A 123 2.73 -20.45 11.15
C TYR A 123 3.81 -19.60 10.43
N PRO A 124 4.39 -18.53 11.03
CA PRO A 124 5.41 -17.76 10.34
C PRO A 124 6.62 -18.60 9.93
N VAL A 125 7.08 -19.52 10.78
CA VAL A 125 8.22 -20.39 10.45
C VAL A 125 7.92 -21.31 9.27
N LEU A 126 6.76 -21.96 9.24
CA LEU A 126 6.40 -22.87 8.17
C LEU A 126 5.92 -22.19 6.90
N SER A 127 5.33 -20.98 7.01
CA SER A 127 4.77 -20.28 5.85
C SER A 127 5.78 -19.41 5.10
N VAL A 128 6.87 -19.00 5.73
CA VAL A 128 7.86 -18.11 5.09
C VAL A 128 8.52 -18.80 3.91
N SER A 129 9.03 -20.01 4.09
CA SER A 129 9.75 -20.72 3.02
C SER A 129 8.90 -20.99 1.77
N PRO A 130 7.68 -21.57 1.85
CA PRO A 130 6.84 -21.75 0.66
C PRO A 130 6.38 -20.44 0.00
N ARG A 131 6.19 -19.38 0.80
CA ARG A 131 5.83 -18.06 0.23
C ARG A 131 7.00 -17.40 -0.47
N GLN A 132 8.20 -17.53 0.06
CA GLN A 132 9.41 -16.97 -0.55
C GLN A 132 9.79 -17.71 -1.81
N ALA A 133 9.67 -19.05 -1.85
CA ALA A 133 10.03 -19.87 -3.00
C ALA A 133 9.37 -19.44 -4.33
N ASN A 134 8.16 -18.83 -4.24
CA ASN A 134 7.41 -18.38 -5.41
C ASN A 134 7.41 -16.85 -5.60
N ARG A 135 8.07 -16.08 -4.72
CA ARG A 135 7.99 -14.60 -4.73
C ARG A 135 9.34 -13.90 -4.60
N ILE A 136 10.35 -14.60 -4.15
CA ILE A 136 11.68 -14.03 -3.94
C ILE A 136 12.68 -14.89 -4.71
N ASP A 137 13.36 -14.26 -5.63
CA ASP A 137 14.50 -14.90 -6.28
C ASP A 137 15.70 -14.82 -5.32
N THR A 138 16.06 -15.99 -4.79
CA THR A 138 17.18 -16.11 -3.85
C THR A 138 18.53 -15.81 -4.51
N ALA A 139 18.61 -15.80 -5.85
CA ALA A 139 19.82 -15.42 -6.58
C ALA A 139 20.13 -13.92 -6.47
N LEU A 140 19.12 -13.09 -6.13
CA LEU A 140 19.31 -11.65 -5.89
C LEU A 140 20.03 -11.36 -4.56
N GLY A 141 20.09 -12.31 -3.64
CA GLY A 141 20.62 -12.11 -2.30
C GLY A 141 19.73 -11.23 -1.42
N PRO A 142 20.09 -11.00 -0.16
CA PRO A 142 19.36 -10.12 0.76
C PRO A 142 19.59 -8.66 0.37
N SER A 143 18.51 -7.93 0.10
CA SER A 143 18.54 -6.51 -0.25
C SER A 143 17.35 -5.78 0.34
N LEU A 144 17.52 -4.47 0.61
CA LEU A 144 16.44 -3.53 0.91
C LEU A 144 16.00 -2.75 -0.34
N ASP A 145 16.67 -2.95 -1.47
CA ASP A 145 16.25 -2.39 -2.77
C ASP A 145 15.07 -3.21 -3.30
N GLY A 146 13.89 -2.61 -3.30
CA GLY A 146 12.65 -3.22 -3.80
C GLY A 146 12.62 -3.40 -5.30
N ASP A 147 13.51 -2.73 -6.05
CA ASP A 147 13.57 -2.72 -7.51
C ASP A 147 14.65 -3.64 -8.08
N LEU A 148 15.43 -4.32 -7.22
CA LEU A 148 16.54 -5.18 -7.63
C LEU A 148 16.13 -6.33 -8.57
N TRP A 149 14.88 -6.74 -8.53
CA TRP A 149 14.34 -7.78 -9.42
C TRP A 149 14.05 -7.30 -10.84
N LEU A 150 14.04 -5.97 -11.07
CA LEU A 150 13.78 -5.36 -12.38
C LEU A 150 15.02 -5.41 -13.28
N GLU A 151 15.38 -6.59 -13.75
CA GLU A 151 16.44 -6.80 -14.74
C GLU A 151 15.82 -7.22 -16.08
N PRO A 152 16.20 -6.60 -17.21
CA PRO A 152 15.68 -6.98 -18.54
C PRO A 152 15.90 -8.45 -18.83
N GLY A 153 14.85 -9.12 -19.32
CA GLY A 153 14.89 -10.55 -19.67
C GLY A 153 14.84 -11.52 -18.48
N ARG A 154 14.82 -11.03 -17.24
CA ARG A 154 14.82 -11.90 -16.04
C ARG A 154 13.44 -12.49 -15.75
N TYR A 155 12.42 -11.66 -15.84
CA TYR A 155 11.04 -12.04 -15.58
C TYR A 155 10.13 -11.63 -16.73
N SER A 156 9.13 -12.45 -16.96
CA SER A 156 8.00 -12.09 -17.81
C SER A 156 6.72 -12.54 -17.16
N PHE A 157 5.65 -11.78 -17.31
CA PHE A 157 4.33 -12.17 -16.83
C PHE A 157 3.23 -11.64 -17.73
N GLY A 158 2.10 -12.35 -17.69
CA GLY A 158 0.89 -11.95 -18.39
C GLY A 158 0.22 -10.77 -17.71
N ILE A 159 -0.25 -9.84 -18.50
CA ILE A 159 -1.01 -8.68 -18.07
C ILE A 159 -2.23 -8.52 -18.99
N ARG A 160 -3.27 -7.86 -18.48
CA ARG A 160 -4.52 -7.66 -19.24
C ARG A 160 -4.75 -6.18 -19.50
N ASP A 161 -5.04 -5.82 -20.75
CA ASP A 161 -5.36 -4.46 -21.14
C ASP A 161 -6.78 -4.05 -20.73
N VAL A 162 -7.19 -2.84 -21.17
CA VAL A 162 -8.52 -2.29 -20.88
C VAL A 162 -9.65 -3.04 -21.58
N ASP A 163 -9.37 -3.69 -22.70
CA ASP A 163 -10.31 -4.43 -23.54
C ASP A 163 -10.39 -5.90 -23.17
N GLY A 164 -9.53 -6.34 -22.22
CA GLY A 164 -9.49 -7.70 -21.71
C GLY A 164 -8.55 -8.63 -22.48
N ASN A 165 -7.71 -8.12 -23.37
CA ASN A 165 -6.71 -8.91 -24.08
C ASN A 165 -5.50 -9.20 -23.19
N ASP A 166 -5.02 -10.43 -23.21
CA ASP A 166 -3.83 -10.84 -22.47
C ASP A 166 -2.58 -10.69 -23.35
N PHE A 167 -1.52 -10.14 -22.77
CA PHE A 167 -0.21 -10.03 -23.39
C PHE A 167 0.90 -10.24 -22.36
N VAL A 168 2.11 -10.53 -22.83
CA VAL A 168 3.26 -10.80 -21.96
C VAL A 168 4.20 -9.61 -22.01
N ILE A 169 4.66 -9.17 -20.85
CA ILE A 169 5.65 -8.10 -20.70
C ILE A 169 6.91 -8.59 -20.00
N ASP A 170 8.00 -7.88 -20.23
CA ASP A 170 9.24 -7.93 -19.47
C ASP A 170 9.32 -6.63 -18.63
N PRO A 171 9.03 -6.67 -17.32
CA PRO A 171 9.02 -5.49 -16.49
C PRO A 171 10.42 -4.87 -16.29
N GLY A 172 11.47 -5.66 -16.46
CA GLY A 172 12.84 -5.17 -16.36
C GLY A 172 13.21 -4.12 -17.41
N GLN A 173 12.51 -4.10 -18.55
CA GLN A 173 12.68 -3.07 -19.58
C GLN A 173 12.32 -1.67 -19.06
N ASP A 174 11.45 -1.58 -18.05
CA ASP A 174 11.04 -0.31 -17.47
C ASP A 174 12.04 0.25 -16.43
N ARG A 175 13.02 -0.55 -15.98
CA ARG A 175 13.98 -0.17 -14.94
C ARG A 175 14.70 1.14 -15.25
N ALA A 176 15.22 1.29 -16.45
CA ALA A 176 15.97 2.48 -16.84
C ALA A 176 15.11 3.77 -16.84
N ILE A 177 13.82 3.64 -17.19
CA ILE A 177 12.83 4.72 -17.13
C ILE A 177 12.59 5.13 -15.67
N ILE A 178 12.37 4.13 -14.80
CA ILE A 178 12.14 4.35 -13.36
C ILE A 178 13.34 5.05 -12.73
N ASP A 179 14.55 4.54 -12.95
CA ASP A 179 15.79 5.12 -12.42
C ASP A 179 16.00 6.56 -12.90
N TRP A 180 15.70 6.83 -14.18
CA TRP A 180 15.78 8.17 -14.72
C TRP A 180 14.78 9.13 -14.05
N LEU A 181 13.54 8.71 -13.89
CA LEU A 181 12.50 9.51 -13.22
C LEU A 181 12.91 9.85 -11.79
N GLN A 182 13.38 8.85 -11.04
CA GLN A 182 13.81 9.03 -9.65
C GLN A 182 14.99 9.99 -9.52
N THR A 183 15.89 10.00 -10.50
CA THR A 183 17.14 10.76 -10.44
C THR A 183 16.99 12.18 -11.00
N ASN A 184 16.20 12.36 -12.07
CA ASN A 184 16.24 13.60 -12.87
C ASN A 184 14.98 14.46 -12.69
N VAL A 185 13.90 13.92 -12.13
CA VAL A 185 12.66 14.68 -11.96
C VAL A 185 12.57 15.27 -10.56
N ASN A 186 12.48 16.58 -10.49
CA ASN A 186 12.32 17.30 -9.24
C ASN A 186 10.86 17.74 -9.03
N GLY A 187 10.43 17.77 -7.78
CA GLY A 187 9.08 18.16 -7.42
C GLY A 187 8.06 17.03 -7.65
N ARG A 188 6.87 17.39 -8.07
CA ARG A 188 5.75 16.46 -8.31
C ARG A 188 5.01 16.78 -9.61
N PRO A 189 5.71 16.79 -10.76
CA PRO A 189 5.03 16.98 -12.04
C PRO A 189 4.14 15.79 -12.35
N THR A 190 3.03 16.05 -13.06
CA THR A 190 2.13 14.99 -13.52
C THR A 190 2.77 14.23 -14.67
N ILE A 191 2.79 12.91 -14.56
CA ILE A 191 3.16 12.01 -15.66
C ILE A 191 1.90 11.39 -16.29
N VAL A 192 2.03 10.87 -17.50
CA VAL A 192 1.05 9.95 -18.08
C VAL A 192 1.72 8.63 -18.42
N GLU A 193 1.10 7.55 -17.99
CA GLU A 193 1.46 6.17 -18.28
C GLU A 193 0.19 5.39 -18.63
N ALA A 194 0.31 4.28 -19.34
CA ALA A 194 -0.82 3.50 -19.79
C ALA A 194 -1.66 2.95 -18.64
N VAL A 195 -2.95 2.80 -18.89
CA VAL A 195 -3.93 2.26 -17.93
C VAL A 195 -4.39 0.87 -18.37
N GLY A 196 -4.71 0.03 -17.38
CA GLY A 196 -5.09 -1.34 -17.63
C GLY A 196 -6.46 -1.77 -17.15
N GLY A 197 -6.75 -3.05 -17.37
CA GLY A 197 -8.01 -3.67 -16.99
C GLY A 197 -8.07 -4.17 -15.54
N SER A 198 -6.94 -4.37 -14.87
CA SER A 198 -6.88 -4.96 -13.54
C SER A 198 -5.92 -4.22 -12.62
N GLU A 199 -6.27 -4.19 -11.34
CA GLU A 199 -5.43 -3.68 -10.26
C GLU A 199 -4.36 -4.71 -9.84
N TYR A 200 -3.37 -4.24 -9.06
CA TYR A 200 -2.29 -5.08 -8.51
C TYR A 200 -1.42 -5.77 -9.57
N GLN A 201 -1.48 -5.28 -10.80
CA GLN A 201 -0.59 -5.64 -11.89
C GLN A 201 0.45 -4.52 -12.12
N TRP A 202 1.19 -4.59 -13.21
CA TRP A 202 2.26 -3.63 -13.54
C TRP A 202 1.76 -2.23 -13.96
N TRP A 203 0.43 -2.05 -14.12
CA TRP A 203 -0.18 -0.74 -14.40
C TRP A 203 0.08 0.25 -13.25
N GLY A 204 0.39 1.49 -13.58
CA GLY A 204 0.74 2.51 -12.59
C GLY A 204 2.15 2.40 -12.05
N ARG A 205 3.01 1.58 -12.66
CA ARG A 205 4.34 1.29 -12.17
C ARG A 205 5.28 2.49 -12.08
N MET A 206 5.18 3.40 -13.04
CA MET A 206 6.03 4.60 -13.03
C MET A 206 5.66 5.52 -11.87
N SER A 207 4.36 5.73 -11.66
CA SER A 207 3.84 6.49 -10.51
C SER A 207 4.24 5.84 -9.19
N ILE A 208 4.12 4.51 -9.07
CA ILE A 208 4.42 3.76 -7.84
C ILE A 208 5.91 3.83 -7.50
N HIS A 209 6.79 3.54 -8.46
CA HIS A 209 8.24 3.47 -8.22
C HIS A 209 8.90 4.85 -8.15
N ALA A 210 8.47 5.81 -8.97
CA ALA A 210 9.03 7.16 -8.97
C ALA A 210 8.38 8.11 -7.95
N GLY A 211 7.23 7.76 -7.36
CA GLY A 211 6.51 8.61 -6.42
C GLY A 211 5.87 9.85 -7.07
N LEU A 212 5.62 9.82 -8.37
CA LEU A 212 5.07 10.92 -9.15
C LEU A 212 3.55 10.77 -9.33
N PRO A 213 2.77 11.87 -9.35
CA PRO A 213 1.36 11.80 -9.68
C PRO A 213 1.18 11.42 -11.15
N THR A 214 0.28 10.47 -11.42
CA THR A 214 -0.15 10.12 -12.78
C THR A 214 -1.59 10.54 -13.02
N VAL A 215 -1.99 10.70 -14.29
CA VAL A 215 -3.36 11.10 -14.66
C VAL A 215 -4.39 10.13 -14.09
N LEU A 216 -4.11 8.82 -14.18
CA LEU A 216 -4.91 7.79 -13.53
C LEU A 216 -4.00 6.64 -13.10
N GLY A 217 -4.12 6.25 -11.83
CA GLY A 217 -3.53 5.02 -11.33
C GLY A 217 -4.46 3.81 -11.54
N TRP A 218 -4.56 2.94 -10.57
CA TRP A 218 -5.48 1.80 -10.63
C TRP A 218 -6.94 2.27 -10.56
N ARG A 219 -7.66 2.07 -11.64
CA ARG A 219 -9.03 2.57 -11.85
C ARG A 219 -9.97 2.14 -10.72
N TRP A 220 -9.97 0.85 -10.35
CA TRP A 220 -10.87 0.34 -9.32
C TRP A 220 -10.58 0.95 -7.95
N HIS A 221 -9.32 1.09 -7.59
CA HIS A 221 -8.93 1.78 -6.35
C HIS A 221 -9.37 3.25 -6.33
N GLN A 222 -9.23 3.95 -7.46
CA GLN A 222 -9.70 5.33 -7.57
C GLN A 222 -11.22 5.41 -7.42
N SER A 223 -11.98 4.55 -8.08
CA SER A 223 -13.43 4.47 -7.97
C SER A 223 -13.88 4.11 -6.54
N GLN A 224 -13.21 3.16 -5.91
CA GLN A 224 -13.51 2.73 -4.54
C GLN A 224 -13.27 3.85 -3.52
N GLN A 225 -12.19 4.62 -3.67
CA GLN A 225 -11.87 5.73 -2.79
C GLN A 225 -12.70 6.99 -3.07
N ARG A 226 -13.24 7.11 -4.28
CA ARG A 226 -13.99 8.27 -4.78
C ARG A 226 -15.32 7.86 -5.40
N SER A 227 -16.12 7.08 -4.68
CA SER A 227 -17.36 6.49 -5.20
C SER A 227 -18.36 7.50 -5.78
N LEU A 228 -18.36 8.75 -5.27
CA LEU A 228 -19.19 9.84 -5.79
C LEU A 228 -18.69 10.38 -7.16
N PHE A 229 -17.45 10.10 -7.53
CA PHE A 229 -16.77 10.56 -8.74
C PHE A 229 -16.35 9.39 -9.65
N ASP A 230 -17.06 8.25 -9.57
CA ASP A 230 -16.74 7.07 -10.36
C ASP A 230 -16.83 7.34 -11.87
N PHE A 231 -17.74 8.19 -12.29
CA PHE A 231 -17.86 8.61 -13.68
C PHE A 231 -16.62 9.37 -14.18
N GLU A 232 -16.07 10.29 -13.38
CA GLU A 232 -14.82 10.99 -13.73
C GLU A 232 -13.62 10.05 -13.81
N VAL A 233 -13.55 9.04 -12.92
CA VAL A 233 -12.51 8.02 -12.96
C VAL A 233 -12.59 7.19 -14.24
N ASN A 234 -13.80 6.83 -14.64
CA ASN A 234 -14.04 6.10 -15.90
C ASN A 234 -13.76 6.94 -17.13
N ASP A 235 -14.10 8.23 -17.11
CA ASP A 235 -13.78 9.16 -18.19
C ASP A 235 -12.26 9.29 -18.34
N ARG A 236 -11.51 9.52 -17.26
CA ARG A 236 -10.05 9.56 -17.29
C ARG A 236 -9.44 8.26 -17.83
N LYS A 237 -10.00 7.10 -17.47
CA LYS A 237 -9.56 5.83 -18.03
C LYS A 237 -9.67 5.81 -19.55
N ARG A 238 -10.81 6.28 -20.09
CA ARG A 238 -11.02 6.35 -21.53
C ARG A 238 -10.08 7.35 -22.21
N GLU A 239 -9.92 8.52 -21.60
CA GLU A 239 -9.05 9.58 -22.13
C GLU A 239 -7.57 9.15 -22.16
N VAL A 240 -7.08 8.44 -21.12
CA VAL A 240 -5.71 7.89 -21.13
C VAL A 240 -5.57 6.77 -22.18
N ALA A 241 -6.57 5.90 -22.32
CA ALA A 241 -6.53 4.87 -23.35
C ALA A 241 -6.55 5.49 -24.77
N GLU A 242 -7.40 6.50 -24.99
CA GLU A 242 -7.46 7.25 -26.24
C GLU A 242 -6.15 7.98 -26.53
N PHE A 243 -5.53 8.59 -25.52
CA PHE A 243 -4.24 9.28 -25.67
C PHE A 243 -3.16 8.38 -26.27
N TYR A 244 -3.12 7.09 -25.92
CA TYR A 244 -2.16 6.13 -26.47
C TYR A 244 -2.60 5.45 -27.76
N THR A 245 -3.84 5.66 -28.22
CA THR A 245 -4.37 4.99 -29.42
C THR A 245 -4.82 5.96 -30.50
N THR A 246 -4.88 7.26 -30.22
CA THR A 246 -5.34 8.28 -31.18
C THR A 246 -4.37 8.48 -32.35
N GLU A 247 -4.92 8.78 -33.53
CA GLU A 247 -4.15 9.23 -34.68
C GLU A 247 -4.25 10.75 -34.91
N SER A 248 -4.81 11.49 -33.92
CA SER A 248 -5.01 12.93 -34.01
C SER A 248 -4.01 13.67 -33.09
N PRO A 249 -3.11 14.52 -33.65
CA PRO A 249 -2.25 15.39 -32.85
C PRO A 249 -3.02 16.33 -31.93
N ASP A 250 -4.19 16.80 -32.35
CA ASP A 250 -5.02 17.72 -31.56
C ASP A 250 -5.56 17.05 -30.29
N VAL A 251 -5.88 15.76 -30.33
CA VAL A 251 -6.30 14.98 -29.16
C VAL A 251 -5.15 14.86 -28.19
N ILE A 252 -3.92 14.58 -28.68
CA ILE A 252 -2.72 14.52 -27.87
C ILE A 252 -2.50 15.85 -27.13
N ASP A 253 -2.48 16.97 -27.86
CA ASP A 253 -2.24 18.28 -27.29
C ASP A 253 -3.34 18.71 -26.30
N SER A 254 -4.59 18.39 -26.60
CA SER A 254 -5.72 18.68 -25.70
C SER A 254 -5.64 17.92 -24.40
N PHE A 255 -5.25 16.65 -24.46
CA PHE A 255 -5.02 15.80 -23.28
C PHE A 255 -3.87 16.35 -22.43
N LEU A 256 -2.72 16.66 -23.04
CA LEU A 256 -1.57 17.20 -22.31
C LEU A 256 -1.90 18.50 -21.56
N ARG A 257 -2.73 19.37 -22.18
CA ARG A 257 -3.22 20.60 -21.52
C ARG A 257 -4.23 20.31 -20.41
N ALA A 258 -5.20 19.45 -20.66
CA ALA A 258 -6.30 19.17 -19.73
C ALA A 258 -5.78 18.62 -18.40
N PHE A 259 -4.76 17.78 -18.45
CA PHE A 259 -4.20 17.12 -17.28
C PHE A 259 -2.87 17.73 -16.79
N ASP A 260 -2.44 18.83 -17.36
CA ASP A 260 -1.16 19.50 -17.05
C ASP A 260 0.01 18.51 -17.04
N VAL A 261 0.06 17.61 -18.02
CA VAL A 261 1.09 16.57 -18.14
C VAL A 261 2.45 17.20 -18.38
N SER A 262 3.45 16.72 -17.67
CA SER A 262 4.84 17.17 -17.81
C SER A 262 5.73 16.11 -18.48
N TYR A 263 5.40 14.84 -18.32
CA TYR A 263 6.15 13.74 -18.94
C TYR A 263 5.21 12.67 -19.48
N VAL A 264 5.48 12.23 -20.70
CA VAL A 264 4.80 11.09 -21.36
C VAL A 264 5.75 9.90 -21.29
N ILE A 265 5.25 8.79 -20.81
CA ILE A 265 6.03 7.54 -20.68
C ILE A 265 5.77 6.65 -21.89
N ILE A 266 6.83 6.08 -22.43
CA ILE A 266 6.78 4.99 -23.40
C ILE A 266 7.62 3.84 -22.85
N GLY A 267 6.99 2.92 -22.17
CA GLY A 267 7.61 1.74 -21.59
C GLY A 267 7.05 0.45 -22.16
N SER A 268 7.25 -0.65 -21.45
CA SER A 268 6.80 -1.99 -21.85
C SER A 268 5.29 -2.06 -22.08
N LEU A 269 4.49 -1.39 -21.23
CA LEU A 269 3.02 -1.39 -21.32
C LEU A 269 2.51 -0.49 -22.43
N GLU A 270 3.04 0.73 -22.55
CA GLU A 270 2.62 1.67 -23.58
C GLU A 270 2.84 1.08 -24.97
N ARG A 271 3.99 0.45 -25.20
CA ARG A 271 4.25 -0.24 -26.49
C ARG A 271 3.29 -1.38 -26.79
N ALA A 272 2.81 -2.07 -25.74
CA ALA A 272 1.89 -3.18 -25.92
C ALA A 272 0.45 -2.72 -26.28
N VAL A 273 0.04 -1.54 -25.79
CA VAL A 273 -1.35 -1.06 -25.98
C VAL A 273 -1.47 0.10 -26.96
N ALA A 274 -0.39 0.84 -27.23
CA ALA A 274 -0.44 2.01 -28.11
C ALA A 274 -0.63 1.61 -29.57
N ASN A 275 -1.35 2.46 -30.31
CA ASN A 275 -1.32 2.37 -31.76
C ASN A 275 0.09 2.77 -32.26
N PRO A 276 0.72 2.00 -33.15
CA PRO A 276 2.02 2.36 -33.72
C PRO A 276 2.08 3.77 -34.34
N ARG A 277 0.98 4.25 -34.93
CA ARG A 277 0.92 5.62 -35.46
C ARG A 277 0.97 6.67 -34.36
N THR A 278 0.37 6.41 -33.20
CA THR A 278 0.42 7.33 -32.05
C THR A 278 1.86 7.50 -31.55
N LEU A 279 2.64 6.42 -31.49
CA LEU A 279 4.05 6.49 -31.08
C LEU A 279 4.87 7.37 -32.04
N VAL A 280 4.60 7.30 -33.35
CA VAL A 280 5.21 8.19 -34.35
C VAL A 280 4.78 9.65 -34.12
N LEU A 281 3.48 9.87 -33.84
CA LEU A 281 2.98 11.22 -33.55
C LEU A 281 3.64 11.85 -32.32
N PHE A 282 4.00 11.05 -31.30
CA PHE A 282 4.74 11.59 -30.15
C PHE A 282 6.12 12.10 -30.56
N SER A 283 6.84 11.40 -31.44
CA SER A 283 8.15 11.86 -31.92
C SER A 283 8.08 13.04 -32.90
N GLU A 284 6.96 13.17 -33.64
CA GLU A 284 6.69 14.28 -34.57
C GLU A 284 6.09 15.53 -33.89
N ASN A 285 5.57 15.42 -32.64
CA ASN A 285 4.87 16.51 -31.96
C ASN A 285 5.86 17.58 -31.46
N PRO A 286 5.74 18.85 -31.90
CA PRO A 286 6.63 19.93 -31.51
C PRO A 286 6.56 20.28 -30.01
N SER A 287 5.47 19.89 -29.33
CA SER A 287 5.31 20.09 -27.89
C SER A 287 5.95 18.95 -27.05
N LEU A 288 6.47 17.91 -27.69
CA LEU A 288 7.09 16.76 -27.02
C LEU A 288 8.58 16.68 -27.39
N ARG A 289 9.42 16.63 -26.39
CA ARG A 289 10.87 16.49 -26.58
C ARG A 289 11.35 15.22 -25.89
N LEU A 290 12.01 14.33 -26.61
CA LEU A 290 12.62 13.13 -26.03
C LEU A 290 13.64 13.57 -24.96
N ALA A 291 13.36 13.22 -23.71
CA ALA A 291 14.19 13.54 -22.55
C ALA A 291 15.11 12.40 -22.14
N PHE A 292 14.68 11.16 -22.41
CA PHE A 292 15.43 9.94 -22.08
C PHE A 292 15.04 8.80 -23.01
N GLY A 293 16.00 7.89 -23.27
CA GLY A 293 15.78 6.70 -24.07
C GLY A 293 15.68 6.98 -25.56
N ASP A 294 14.78 6.25 -26.21
CA ASP A 294 14.48 6.37 -27.64
C ASP A 294 12.96 6.36 -27.89
N GLU A 295 12.57 6.31 -29.16
CA GLU A 295 11.14 6.29 -29.57
C GLU A 295 10.41 5.00 -29.15
N GLN A 296 11.16 3.95 -28.86
CA GLN A 296 10.61 2.63 -28.47
C GLN A 296 10.51 2.45 -26.96
N LEU A 297 11.44 3.05 -26.22
CA LEU A 297 11.51 2.96 -24.76
C LEU A 297 12.07 4.27 -24.21
N GLY A 298 11.21 5.18 -23.78
CA GLY A 298 11.67 6.51 -23.43
C GLY A 298 10.69 7.36 -22.65
N ILE A 299 11.12 8.57 -22.42
CA ILE A 299 10.35 9.61 -21.74
C ILE A 299 10.37 10.86 -22.63
N TYR A 300 9.19 11.37 -22.92
CA TYR A 300 9.03 12.66 -23.56
C TYR A 300 8.69 13.72 -22.51
N ALA A 301 9.49 14.79 -22.44
CA ALA A 301 9.17 15.99 -21.67
C ALA A 301 8.23 16.89 -22.49
N VAL A 302 7.19 17.41 -21.86
CA VAL A 302 6.23 18.32 -22.47
C VAL A 302 6.78 19.76 -22.42
N ASP A 303 6.96 20.38 -23.58
CA ASP A 303 7.24 21.81 -23.69
C ASP A 303 5.93 22.59 -23.53
N LYS A 304 5.70 23.11 -22.32
CA LYS A 304 4.48 23.84 -21.98
C LYS A 304 4.33 25.14 -22.82
N ALA A 305 5.45 25.76 -23.23
CA ALA A 305 5.41 26.97 -24.04
C ALA A 305 4.98 26.65 -25.49
N ALA A 306 5.56 25.63 -26.10
CA ALA A 306 5.14 25.15 -27.41
C ALA A 306 3.69 24.67 -27.40
N LEU A 307 3.29 23.91 -26.36
CA LEU A 307 1.93 23.43 -26.19
C LEU A 307 0.90 24.56 -26.08
N ALA A 308 1.24 25.69 -25.44
CA ALA A 308 0.34 26.84 -25.31
C ALA A 308 0.04 27.54 -26.65
N VAL A 309 0.98 27.46 -27.60
CA VAL A 309 0.87 28.08 -28.92
C VAL A 309 0.21 27.17 -29.95
N ALA A 310 0.21 25.84 -29.72
CA ALA A 310 -0.41 24.88 -30.62
C ALA A 310 -1.92 25.18 -30.79
N PRO A 311 -2.48 25.04 -32.01
CA PRO A 311 -3.89 25.29 -32.25
C PRO A 311 -4.78 24.52 -31.28
N ARG A 312 -5.74 25.20 -30.69
CA ARG A 312 -6.79 24.49 -29.94
C ARG A 312 -7.73 23.86 -30.98
N ALA A 313 -7.90 22.55 -30.95
CA ALA A 313 -8.97 21.89 -31.70
C ALA A 313 -10.25 22.68 -31.40
N GLY A 314 -10.86 23.26 -32.41
CA GLY A 314 -11.95 24.19 -32.23
C GLY A 314 -13.07 23.52 -31.43
N LEU A 315 -13.44 24.16 -30.34
CA LEU A 315 -14.84 24.23 -29.97
C LEU A 315 -15.54 24.78 -31.20
N ALA A 316 -16.14 23.90 -32.03
CA ALA A 316 -17.09 24.31 -33.03
C ALA A 316 -18.08 25.18 -32.28
N ALA A 317 -17.99 26.48 -32.53
CA ALA A 317 -19.02 27.42 -32.12
C ALA A 317 -20.30 26.90 -32.74
N ASP A 318 -21.14 26.31 -31.90
CA ASP A 318 -22.54 26.09 -32.21
C ASP A 318 -23.15 27.48 -32.25
N SER A 319 -22.88 28.17 -33.38
CA SER A 319 -23.52 29.42 -33.75
C SER A 319 -24.81 29.07 -34.46
N GLY A 320 -25.80 28.90 -33.68
CA GLY A 320 -27.14 29.37 -33.81
C GLY A 320 -27.96 29.08 -35.03
N GLY A 321 -29.10 28.89 -34.85
CA GLY A 321 -30.25 28.99 -35.68
C GLY A 321 -31.49 28.81 -34.83
#